data_65624fe3894d751cafb87f2fa8f54aa6
#
_entry.id   65624fe3894d751cafb87f2fa8f54aa6
#
_cell.length_a   1.000
_cell.length_b   1.000
_cell.length_c   1.000
_cell.angle_alpha   90.00
_cell.angle_beta   90.00
_cell.angle_gamma   90.00
#
_symmetry.space_group_name_H-M   'P 1'
#
loop_
_entity.id
_entity.type
_entity.pdbx_description
1 polymer ?
#
loop_
_entity_poly.entity_id
_entity_poly.type
_entity_poly.pdbx_seq_one_letter_code
_entity_poly.pdbx_strand_id
1 'polypeptide(L)'
;MKDQLLKALVLNEHVRLYIVRTTDLVQEAQDRFDLHPCACAALGRTLSVASMMGAMLKSEEEMLSITINGHGPIGSIEVDAYANGNVRGFVSNPHVEDVLIRPGKLNVGAVVGTDGTLTVTKDLSMEENF
;
A
#
# COMPACT_ATOMS: atom_id res chain seq x y z
N MET A 1 -8.73 4.06 -18.41
CA MET A 1 -8.77 5.27 -17.56
C MET A 1 -7.47 5.40 -16.80
N LYS A 2 -6.94 6.61 -16.72
CA LYS A 2 -5.69 6.86 -16.00
C LYS A 2 -5.91 6.78 -14.48
N ASP A 3 -4.88 6.34 -13.77
CA ASP A 3 -4.86 6.43 -12.33
C ASP A 3 -4.89 7.90 -11.89
N GLN A 4 -5.62 8.17 -10.83
CA GLN A 4 -5.82 9.51 -10.30
C GLN A 4 -5.86 9.48 -8.78
N LEU A 5 -5.40 10.58 -8.19
CA LEU A 5 -5.57 10.83 -6.77
C LEU A 5 -6.31 12.15 -6.60
N LEU A 6 -7.42 12.11 -5.87
CA LEU A 6 -8.23 13.28 -5.57
C LEU A 6 -8.17 13.59 -4.08
N LYS A 7 -8.05 14.88 -3.77
CA LYS A 7 -8.13 15.41 -2.42
C LYS A 7 -9.32 16.37 -2.34
N ALA A 8 -10.08 16.31 -1.28
CA ALA A 8 -11.19 17.23 -1.07
C ALA A 8 -11.29 17.65 0.40
N LEU A 9 -11.73 18.88 0.61
CA LEU A 9 -12.12 19.38 1.92
C LEU A 9 -13.64 19.44 1.95
N VAL A 10 -14.23 18.81 2.94
CA VAL A 10 -15.69 18.73 3.08
C VAL A 10 -16.11 19.14 4.49
N LEU A 11 -17.40 19.33 4.70
CA LEU A 11 -17.98 19.72 6.00
C LEU A 11 -17.29 20.98 6.56
N ASN A 12 -17.28 22.07 5.77
CA ASN A 12 -16.66 23.35 6.15
C ASN A 12 -15.17 23.19 6.53
N GLU A 13 -14.44 22.38 5.74
CA GLU A 13 -13.04 22.12 5.95
C GLU A 13 -12.69 21.31 7.20
N HIS A 14 -13.68 20.74 7.87
CA HIS A 14 -13.43 19.89 9.03
C HIS A 14 -13.00 18.46 8.68
N VAL A 15 -13.23 18.02 7.43
CA VAL A 15 -12.89 16.68 6.98
C VAL A 15 -12.09 16.77 5.69
N ARG A 16 -10.98 16.02 5.63
CA ARG A 16 -10.21 15.80 4.40
C ARG A 16 -10.58 14.45 3.84
N LEU A 17 -10.86 14.43 2.54
CA LEU A 17 -11.19 13.21 1.80
C LEU A 17 -10.13 12.93 0.75
N TYR A 18 -9.65 11.69 0.71
CA TYR A 18 -8.72 11.22 -0.30
C TYR A 18 -9.35 10.05 -1.04
N ILE A 19 -9.30 10.11 -2.37
CA ILE A 19 -9.78 9.03 -3.23
C ILE A 19 -8.70 8.74 -4.25
N VAL A 20 -8.39 7.47 -4.44
CA VAL A 20 -7.37 7.06 -5.41
C VAL A 20 -7.90 5.96 -6.33
N ARG A 21 -7.49 6.05 -7.58
CA ARG A 21 -7.66 4.97 -8.56
C ARG A 21 -6.27 4.42 -8.86
N THR A 22 -6.08 3.12 -8.70
CA THR A 22 -4.78 2.46 -8.80
C THR A 22 -4.79 1.26 -9.71
N THR A 23 -5.74 1.16 -10.63
CA THR A 23 -5.89 0.00 -11.52
C THR A 23 -4.61 -0.26 -12.30
N ASP A 24 -4.06 0.75 -12.95
CA ASP A 24 -2.85 0.60 -13.77
C ASP A 24 -1.62 0.34 -12.90
N LEU A 25 -1.51 1.02 -11.77
CA LEU A 25 -0.42 0.82 -10.81
C LEU A 25 -0.37 -0.64 -10.33
N VAL A 26 -1.51 -1.17 -9.92
CA VAL A 26 -1.58 -2.54 -9.39
C VAL A 26 -1.37 -3.56 -10.53
N GLN A 27 -1.87 -3.28 -11.72
CA GLN A 27 -1.62 -4.14 -12.87
C GLN A 27 -0.12 -4.21 -13.20
N GLU A 28 0.57 -3.08 -13.16
CA GLU A 28 2.02 -3.06 -13.38
C GLU A 28 2.76 -3.87 -12.31
N ALA A 29 2.35 -3.76 -11.05
CA ALA A 29 2.96 -4.55 -9.99
C ALA A 29 2.71 -6.05 -10.18
N GLN A 30 1.50 -6.43 -10.57
CA GLN A 30 1.16 -7.82 -10.86
C GLN A 30 2.02 -8.37 -12.00
N ASP A 31 2.17 -7.62 -13.08
CA ASP A 31 2.95 -8.05 -14.25
C ASP A 31 4.44 -8.15 -13.90
N ARG A 32 4.96 -7.19 -13.15
CA ARG A 32 6.38 -7.10 -12.82
C ARG A 32 6.84 -8.21 -11.87
N PHE A 33 6.01 -8.55 -10.88
CA PHE A 33 6.36 -9.54 -9.85
C PHE A 33 5.66 -10.87 -10.05
N ASP A 34 4.81 -11.01 -11.07
CA ASP A 34 4.00 -12.19 -11.29
C ASP A 34 3.19 -12.55 -10.04
N LEU A 35 2.47 -11.57 -9.50
CA LEU A 35 1.73 -11.73 -8.26
C LEU A 35 0.56 -12.69 -8.42
N HIS A 36 0.48 -13.70 -7.57
CA HIS A 36 -0.72 -14.53 -7.46
C HIS A 36 -1.88 -13.70 -6.90
N PRO A 37 -3.14 -14.12 -7.10
CA PRO A 37 -4.30 -13.27 -6.77
C PRO A 37 -4.33 -12.73 -5.35
N CYS A 38 -4.08 -13.54 -4.32
CA CYS A 38 -4.06 -13.03 -2.94
C CYS A 38 -2.90 -12.05 -2.70
N ALA A 39 -1.72 -12.33 -3.26
CA ALA A 39 -0.58 -11.42 -3.17
C ALA A 39 -0.88 -10.10 -3.87
N CYS A 40 -1.51 -10.16 -5.04
CA CYS A 40 -1.92 -8.97 -5.79
C CYS A 40 -2.93 -8.13 -5.01
N ALA A 41 -3.93 -8.74 -4.41
CA ALA A 41 -4.89 -8.03 -3.58
C ALA A 41 -4.22 -7.39 -2.36
N ALA A 42 -3.34 -8.11 -1.67
CA ALA A 42 -2.65 -7.61 -0.49
C ALA A 42 -1.73 -6.43 -0.82
N LEU A 43 -0.86 -6.59 -1.80
CA LEU A 43 0.06 -5.53 -2.21
C LEU A 43 -0.70 -4.35 -2.82
N GLY A 44 -1.68 -4.62 -3.67
CA GLY A 44 -2.47 -3.58 -4.34
C GLY A 44 -3.21 -2.69 -3.35
N ARG A 45 -3.83 -3.26 -2.34
CA ARG A 45 -4.51 -2.50 -1.28
C ARG A 45 -3.51 -1.66 -0.49
N THR A 46 -2.35 -2.22 -0.18
CA THR A 46 -1.30 -1.50 0.54
C THR A 46 -0.75 -0.34 -0.29
N LEU A 47 -0.48 -0.56 -1.58
CA LEU A 47 -0.03 0.49 -2.50
C LEU A 47 -1.06 1.62 -2.59
N SER A 48 -2.34 1.30 -2.65
CA SER A 48 -3.41 2.29 -2.76
C SER A 48 -3.48 3.17 -1.51
N VAL A 49 -3.47 2.56 -0.33
CA VAL A 49 -3.47 3.31 0.94
C VAL A 49 -2.19 4.13 1.07
N ALA A 50 -1.04 3.55 0.72
CA ALA A 50 0.24 4.24 0.78
C ALA A 50 0.27 5.47 -0.13
N SER A 51 -0.29 5.38 -1.34
CA SER A 51 -0.39 6.52 -2.24
C SER A 51 -1.15 7.68 -1.61
N MET A 52 -2.29 7.38 -0.97
CA MET A 52 -3.06 8.41 -0.27
C MET A 52 -2.30 8.98 0.93
N MET A 53 -1.64 8.14 1.71
CA MET A 53 -0.83 8.60 2.85
C MET A 53 0.37 9.44 2.40
N GLY A 54 1.02 9.04 1.30
CA GLY A 54 2.10 9.83 0.71
C GLY A 54 1.65 11.22 0.31
N ALA A 55 0.44 11.33 -0.23
CA ALA A 55 -0.15 12.61 -0.62
C ALA A 55 -0.40 13.55 0.57
N MET A 56 -0.37 13.04 1.80
CA MET A 56 -0.47 13.84 3.01
C MET A 56 0.87 14.41 3.48
N LEU A 57 1.98 13.98 2.89
CA LEU A 57 3.29 14.51 3.22
C LEU A 57 3.39 15.98 2.81
N LYS A 58 4.16 16.76 3.57
CA LYS A 58 4.23 18.21 3.41
C LYS A 58 5.26 18.67 2.39
N SER A 59 6.24 17.83 2.07
CA SER A 59 7.38 18.19 1.23
C SER A 59 7.73 17.03 0.31
N GLU A 60 8.22 17.34 -0.90
CA GLU A 60 8.67 16.33 -1.86
C GLU A 60 9.90 15.55 -1.39
N GLU A 61 10.60 16.06 -0.40
CA GLU A 61 11.78 15.39 0.18
C GLU A 61 11.41 14.37 1.24
N GLU A 62 10.16 14.39 1.71
CA GLU A 62 9.67 13.45 2.70
C GLU A 62 9.27 12.12 2.04
N MET A 63 9.42 11.04 2.80
CA MET A 63 9.04 9.71 2.37
C MET A 63 8.35 8.97 3.50
N LEU A 64 7.43 8.10 3.15
CA LEU A 64 6.71 7.27 4.11
C LEU A 64 6.93 5.81 3.73
N SER A 65 7.25 4.97 4.70
CA SER A 65 7.41 3.53 4.50
C SER A 65 6.39 2.78 5.34
N ILE A 66 5.76 1.77 4.74
CA ILE A 66 4.83 0.87 5.42
C ILE A 66 5.40 -0.53 5.34
N THR A 67 5.50 -1.19 6.49
CA THR A 67 5.87 -2.61 6.57
C THR A 67 4.78 -3.36 7.31
N ILE A 68 4.25 -4.40 6.68
CA ILE A 68 3.23 -5.27 7.28
C ILE A 68 3.81 -6.67 7.35
N ASN A 69 3.82 -7.25 8.54
CA ASN A 69 4.19 -8.64 8.75
C ASN A 69 3.18 -9.27 9.70
N GLY A 70 2.24 -10.02 9.15
CA GLY A 70 1.21 -10.73 9.90
C GLY A 70 1.57 -12.17 10.23
N HIS A 71 2.81 -12.59 9.91
CA HIS A 71 3.30 -13.95 10.08
C HIS A 71 2.53 -14.98 9.25
N GLY A 72 1.91 -14.54 8.17
CA GLY A 72 1.27 -15.43 7.20
C GLY A 72 2.23 -15.87 6.10
N PRO A 73 1.73 -16.71 5.18
CA PRO A 73 2.56 -17.29 4.10
C PRO A 73 3.17 -16.28 3.14
N ILE A 74 2.58 -15.09 2.99
CA ILE A 74 3.11 -14.05 2.11
C ILE A 74 4.43 -13.45 2.62
N GLY A 75 4.72 -13.60 3.92
CA GLY A 75 5.86 -12.97 4.57
C GLY A 75 5.56 -11.51 4.90
N SER A 76 6.43 -10.60 4.47
CA SER A 76 6.20 -9.17 4.68
C SER A 76 5.73 -8.47 3.40
N ILE A 77 5.01 -7.38 3.60
CA ILE A 77 4.63 -6.43 2.56
C ILE A 77 5.35 -5.13 2.89
N GLU A 78 6.12 -4.60 1.94
CA GLU A 78 6.89 -3.39 2.15
C GLU A 78 6.60 -2.41 1.03
N VAL A 79 6.20 -1.19 1.40
CA VAL A 79 5.81 -0.14 0.45
C VAL A 79 6.40 1.19 0.89
N ASP A 80 6.99 1.92 -0.07
CA ASP A 80 7.43 3.29 0.10
C ASP A 80 6.48 4.21 -0.66
N ALA A 81 6.16 5.35 -0.07
CA ALA A 81 5.27 6.35 -0.66
C ALA A 81 5.91 7.74 -0.61
N TYR A 82 5.60 8.53 -1.62
CA TYR A 82 6.17 9.87 -1.82
C TYR A 82 5.07 10.92 -1.87
N ALA A 83 5.44 12.17 -1.67
CA ALA A 83 4.49 13.28 -1.57
C ALA A 83 3.64 13.48 -2.84
N ASN A 84 4.17 13.10 -4.00
CA ASN A 84 3.43 13.19 -5.27
C ASN A 84 2.44 12.04 -5.50
N GLY A 85 2.28 11.15 -4.52
CA GLY A 85 1.40 9.98 -4.63
C GLY A 85 2.04 8.78 -5.28
N ASN A 86 3.28 8.88 -5.75
CA ASN A 86 4.01 7.73 -6.27
C ASN A 86 4.32 6.75 -5.17
N VAL A 87 4.30 5.48 -5.51
CA VAL A 87 4.57 4.39 -4.57
C VAL A 87 5.41 3.32 -5.26
N ARG A 88 6.11 2.56 -4.46
CA ARG A 88 6.77 1.32 -4.88
C ARG A 88 6.70 0.33 -3.74
N GLY A 89 6.67 -0.94 -4.06
CA GLY A 89 6.61 -1.94 -3.01
C GLY A 89 6.73 -3.35 -3.54
N PHE A 90 6.83 -4.28 -2.61
CA PHE A 90 6.93 -5.70 -2.93
C PHE A 90 6.41 -6.54 -1.77
N VAL A 91 6.24 -7.83 -2.05
CA VAL A 91 5.94 -8.83 -1.03
C VAL A 91 7.04 -9.88 -1.02
N SER A 92 7.27 -10.51 0.13
CA SER A 92 8.33 -11.52 0.25
C SER A 92 8.06 -12.75 -0.62
N ASN A 93 6.80 -13.18 -0.69
CA ASN A 93 6.40 -14.34 -1.50
C ASN A 93 5.30 -13.96 -2.48
N PRO A 94 5.66 -13.50 -3.70
CA PRO A 94 4.66 -13.11 -4.70
C PRO A 94 3.84 -14.30 -5.23
N HIS A 95 4.35 -15.50 -5.11
CA HIS A 95 3.69 -16.72 -5.59
C HIS A 95 3.02 -17.50 -4.47
N VAL A 96 2.66 -16.83 -3.38
CA VAL A 96 1.96 -17.46 -2.26
C VAL A 96 0.69 -18.15 -2.75
N GLU A 97 0.43 -19.35 -2.22
CA GLU A 97 -0.79 -20.07 -2.56
C GLU A 97 -2.03 -19.31 -2.11
N ASP A 98 -3.02 -19.25 -2.98
CA ASP A 98 -4.27 -18.61 -2.65
C ASP A 98 -5.06 -19.42 -1.65
N VAL A 99 -5.69 -18.71 -0.71
CA VAL A 99 -6.64 -19.27 0.23
C VAL A 99 -7.99 -18.64 -0.09
N LEU A 100 -9.02 -19.47 -0.17
CA LEU A 100 -10.37 -19.01 -0.48
C LEU A 100 -11.25 -19.12 0.76
N ILE A 101 -12.12 -18.12 0.97
CA ILE A 101 -13.22 -18.20 1.93
C ILE A 101 -14.29 -19.14 1.37
N ARG A 102 -14.55 -19.03 0.08
CA ARG A 102 -15.45 -19.84 -0.70
C ARG A 102 -15.06 -19.70 -2.19
N PRO A 103 -15.58 -20.52 -3.10
CA PRO A 103 -15.31 -20.35 -4.52
C PRO A 103 -15.55 -18.93 -4.98
N GLY A 104 -14.56 -18.33 -5.64
CA GLY A 104 -14.61 -16.96 -6.15
C GLY A 104 -14.32 -15.87 -5.13
N LYS A 105 -14.04 -16.21 -3.86
CA LYS A 105 -13.71 -15.20 -2.84
C LYS A 105 -12.40 -15.50 -2.15
N LEU A 106 -11.42 -14.63 -2.36
CA LEU A 106 -10.10 -14.73 -1.76
C LEU A 106 -10.13 -14.47 -0.25
N ASN A 107 -9.33 -15.21 0.49
CA ASN A 107 -9.08 -14.97 1.91
C ASN A 107 -7.69 -14.33 2.08
N VAL A 108 -7.61 -13.03 1.81
CA VAL A 108 -6.36 -12.28 1.86
C VAL A 108 -5.80 -12.24 3.28
N GLY A 109 -6.66 -12.16 4.29
CA GLY A 109 -6.25 -12.17 5.70
C GLY A 109 -5.50 -13.43 6.09
N ALA A 110 -5.91 -14.59 5.56
CA ALA A 110 -5.20 -15.85 5.83
C ALA A 110 -3.79 -15.86 5.21
N VAL A 111 -3.62 -15.19 4.08
CA VAL A 111 -2.33 -15.13 3.37
C VAL A 111 -1.39 -14.12 4.04
N VAL A 112 -1.89 -12.98 4.45
CA VAL A 112 -1.11 -11.95 5.14
C VAL A 112 -0.80 -12.36 6.57
N GLY A 113 -1.73 -12.99 7.24
CA GLY A 113 -1.66 -13.31 8.66
C GLY A 113 -2.38 -12.26 9.50
N THR A 114 -2.75 -12.66 10.72
CA THR A 114 -3.57 -11.84 11.61
C THR A 114 -2.92 -11.53 12.95
N ASP A 115 -1.70 -12.02 13.17
CA ASP A 115 -0.97 -11.84 14.43
C ASP A 115 0.43 -11.32 14.12
N GLY A 116 0.57 -10.03 14.05
CA GLY A 116 1.85 -9.43 13.70
C GLY A 116 1.84 -7.92 13.87
N THR A 117 2.68 -7.25 13.08
CA THR A 117 2.90 -5.81 13.19
C THR A 117 2.65 -5.11 11.87
N LEU A 118 2.16 -3.89 11.99
CA LEU A 118 2.13 -2.90 10.91
C LEU A 118 2.94 -1.70 11.40
N THR A 119 3.99 -1.36 10.67
CA THR A 119 4.88 -0.26 11.02
C THR A 119 4.84 0.79 9.95
N VAL A 120 4.61 2.05 10.34
CA VAL A 120 4.66 3.20 9.44
C VAL A 120 5.80 4.10 9.91
N THR A 121 6.72 4.39 9.00
CA THR A 121 7.86 5.26 9.28
C THR A 121 7.82 6.44 8.31
N LYS A 122 7.94 7.64 8.86
CA LYS A 122 8.10 8.86 8.05
C LYS A 122 9.54 9.33 8.12
N ASP A 123 10.15 9.52 6.96
CA ASP A 123 11.41 10.23 6.83
C ASP A 123 11.07 11.68 6.47
N LEU A 124 11.29 12.57 7.41
CA LEU A 124 10.95 13.99 7.27
C LEU A 124 12.08 14.80 6.65
N SER A 125 13.15 14.18 6.19
CA SER A 125 14.33 14.83 5.61
C SER A 125 14.89 15.94 6.51
N MET A 126 14.79 15.76 7.81
CA MET A 126 15.36 16.71 8.77
C MET A 126 16.86 16.53 8.83
N GLU A 127 17.60 17.63 8.76
CA GLU A 127 19.04 17.59 8.95
C GLU A 127 19.36 17.14 10.38
N GLU A 128 20.32 16.24 10.51
CA GLU A 128 20.82 15.79 11.80
C GLU A 128 21.71 16.88 12.41
N ASN A 129 21.10 17.94 12.85
CA ASN A 129 21.82 19.04 13.49
C ASN A 129 21.56 19.13 14.99
N PHE A 130 21.34 18.02 15.57
CA PHE A 130 21.07 17.99 17.00
C PHE A 130 22.19 17.36 17.76
#